data_023524d46750dcfdb0235a642a47603b
#
_entry.id   023524d46750dcfdb0235a642a47603b
#
_cell.length_a   1.000
_cell.length_b   1.000
_cell.length_c   1.000
_cell.angle_alpha   90.00
_cell.angle_beta   90.00
_cell.angle_gamma   90.00
#
_symmetry.space_group_name_H-M   'P 1'
#
loop_
_entity.id
_entity.type
_entity.pdbx_description
1 polymer ?
#
loop_
_entity_poly.entity_id
_entity_poly.type
_entity_poly.pdbx_seq_one_letter_code
_entity_poly.pdbx_strand_id
1 'polypeptide(L)'
;MAEFKFTDLVEPVAVDKKTALRITVLGGGSFGTAMANLAARNGCDTMIWIRDAETAEEINKTHINKRYLPDFTLESSLRAVSDLEQAVCDRDIILVAIPSHSFRDVLKQIAPYITAQAVVSLTKGVEAKTFSFMSDIIREELPEVPYGVLSGPNLAKEI
;
A
#
# COMPACT_ATOMS: atom_id res chain seq x y z
N MET A 1 -2.59 2.42 37.36
CA MET A 1 -2.58 3.21 36.13
C MET A 1 -3.12 2.30 35.07
N ALA A 2 -4.27 2.62 34.48
CA ALA A 2 -4.83 1.82 33.38
C ALA A 2 -3.98 2.05 32.12
N GLU A 3 -3.56 0.98 31.48
CA GLU A 3 -2.80 1.01 30.25
C GLU A 3 -3.75 1.45 29.11
N PHE A 4 -3.54 2.63 28.56
CA PHE A 4 -4.35 3.17 27.47
C PHE A 4 -3.97 2.44 26.19
N LYS A 5 -4.91 1.71 25.59
CA LYS A 5 -4.72 1.05 24.30
C LYS A 5 -5.35 1.90 23.21
N PHE A 6 -4.63 2.13 22.14
CA PHE A 6 -5.09 2.88 20.97
C PHE A 6 -6.36 2.28 20.34
N THR A 7 -6.59 0.99 20.54
CA THR A 7 -7.81 0.25 20.15
C THR A 7 -9.08 0.74 20.84
N ASP A 8 -8.96 1.46 21.97
CA ASP A 8 -10.11 1.95 22.72
C ASP A 8 -10.72 3.23 22.13
N LEU A 9 -10.11 3.79 21.08
CA LEU A 9 -10.53 5.03 20.45
C LEU A 9 -11.31 4.85 19.13
N VAL A 10 -11.34 3.66 18.57
CA VAL A 10 -11.94 3.44 17.25
C VAL A 10 -12.91 2.27 17.33
N GLU A 11 -14.20 2.58 17.44
CA GLU A 11 -15.22 1.58 17.12
C GLU A 11 -15.12 1.22 15.63
N PRO A 12 -15.10 -0.07 15.27
CA PRO A 12 -15.07 -0.47 13.86
C PRO A 12 -16.36 0.03 13.20
N VAL A 13 -16.23 1.00 12.30
CA VAL A 13 -17.32 1.44 11.45
C VAL A 13 -17.70 0.26 10.56
N ALA A 14 -18.93 -0.23 10.67
CA ALA A 14 -19.44 -1.25 9.77
C ALA A 14 -19.49 -0.65 8.34
N VAL A 15 -18.51 -0.98 7.52
CA VAL A 15 -18.44 -0.55 6.11
C VAL A 15 -19.36 -1.49 5.32
N ASP A 16 -20.40 -0.93 4.70
CA ASP A 16 -21.22 -1.67 3.74
C ASP A 16 -20.30 -2.12 2.58
N LYS A 17 -20.30 -3.42 2.26
CA LYS A 17 -19.48 -4.00 1.18
C LYS A 17 -19.72 -3.33 -0.19
N LYS A 18 -20.84 -2.63 -0.38
CA LYS A 18 -21.14 -1.86 -1.59
C LYS A 18 -20.38 -0.52 -1.68
N THR A 19 -19.87 -0.03 -0.56
CA THR A 19 -19.15 1.26 -0.43
C THR A 19 -17.72 1.08 0.08
N ALA A 20 -17.21 -0.16 0.15
CA ALA A 20 -15.86 -0.42 0.60
C ALA A 20 -14.84 0.29 -0.29
N LEU A 21 -13.94 1.06 0.31
CA LEU A 21 -12.82 1.69 -0.40
C LEU A 21 -11.96 0.62 -1.07
N ARG A 22 -11.62 0.87 -2.32
CA ARG A 22 -10.74 0.02 -3.12
C ARG A 22 -9.31 0.56 -3.00
N ILE A 23 -8.48 -0.15 -2.26
CA ILE A 23 -7.11 0.28 -1.95
C ILE A 23 -6.12 -0.65 -2.63
N THR A 24 -5.08 -0.08 -3.22
CA THR A 24 -3.90 -0.85 -3.64
C THR A 24 -2.67 -0.38 -2.91
N VAL A 25 -1.85 -1.33 -2.47
CA VAL A 25 -0.51 -1.06 -1.94
C VAL A 25 0.53 -1.52 -2.95
N LEU A 26 1.31 -0.60 -3.47
CA LEU A 26 2.44 -0.91 -4.34
C LEU A 26 3.68 -1.19 -3.48
N GLY A 27 4.06 -2.47 -3.40
CA GLY A 27 5.25 -2.93 -2.69
C GLY A 27 4.98 -3.95 -1.60
N GLY A 28 5.52 -5.16 -1.78
CA GLY A 28 5.40 -6.31 -0.88
C GLY A 28 6.48 -6.39 0.20
N GLY A 29 7.10 -5.28 0.59
CA GLY A 29 8.00 -5.23 1.76
C GLY A 29 7.23 -5.36 3.08
N SER A 30 7.94 -5.44 4.20
CA SER A 30 7.29 -5.60 5.52
C SER A 30 6.22 -4.55 5.79
N PHE A 31 6.54 -3.27 5.59
CA PHE A 31 5.61 -2.17 5.85
C PHE A 31 4.44 -2.15 4.86
N GLY A 32 4.71 -2.33 3.55
CA GLY A 32 3.64 -2.40 2.55
C GLY A 32 2.69 -3.58 2.80
N THR A 33 3.22 -4.74 3.18
CA THR A 33 2.40 -5.92 3.53
C THR A 33 1.54 -5.65 4.76
N ALA A 34 2.10 -5.04 5.82
CA ALA A 34 1.35 -4.69 7.02
C ALA A 34 0.21 -3.70 6.71
N MET A 35 0.48 -2.66 5.91
CA MET A 35 -0.53 -1.67 5.52
C MET A 35 -1.63 -2.28 4.65
N ALA A 36 -1.28 -3.16 3.71
CA ALA A 36 -2.27 -3.88 2.91
C ALA A 36 -3.16 -4.79 3.77
N ASN A 37 -2.55 -5.51 4.71
CA ASN A 37 -3.27 -6.35 5.64
C ASN A 37 -4.20 -5.53 6.55
N LEU A 38 -3.73 -4.40 7.06
CA LEU A 38 -4.54 -3.49 7.87
C LEU A 38 -5.75 -2.95 7.10
N ALA A 39 -5.58 -2.54 5.85
CA ALA A 39 -6.68 -2.08 5.00
C ALA A 39 -7.70 -3.20 4.76
N ALA A 40 -7.25 -4.41 4.42
CA ALA A 40 -8.12 -5.58 4.24
C ALA A 40 -8.88 -5.94 5.52
N ARG A 41 -8.20 -5.92 6.67
CA ARG A 41 -8.78 -6.18 7.99
C ARG A 41 -9.88 -5.18 8.35
N ASN A 42 -9.75 -3.93 7.89
CA ASN A 42 -10.77 -2.89 8.08
C ASN A 42 -11.86 -2.91 6.99
N GLY A 43 -11.97 -3.98 6.21
CA GLY A 43 -13.07 -4.20 5.25
C GLY A 43 -12.89 -3.51 3.90
N CYS A 44 -11.72 -2.95 3.60
CA CYS A 44 -11.42 -2.40 2.28
C CYS A 44 -11.22 -3.52 1.23
N ASP A 45 -11.65 -3.29 -0.01
CA ASP A 45 -11.25 -4.15 -1.15
C ASP A 45 -9.77 -3.86 -1.46
N THR A 46 -8.89 -4.73 -0.99
CA THR A 46 -7.45 -4.46 -0.97
C THR A 46 -6.66 -5.37 -1.90
N MET A 47 -5.81 -4.74 -2.70
CA MET A 47 -4.76 -5.42 -3.46
C MET A 47 -3.38 -5.03 -2.95
N ILE A 48 -2.42 -5.94 -3.10
CA ILE A 48 -1.00 -5.65 -2.94
C ILE A 48 -0.26 -6.02 -4.21
N TRP A 49 0.47 -5.07 -4.77
CA TRP A 49 1.34 -5.34 -5.91
C TRP A 49 2.71 -5.82 -5.44
N ILE A 50 3.14 -6.93 -6.00
CA ILE A 50 4.44 -7.55 -5.75
C ILE A 50 5.08 -7.86 -7.10
N ARG A 51 6.25 -7.30 -7.35
CA ARG A 51 6.94 -7.43 -8.64
C ARG A 51 7.21 -8.87 -9.07
N ASP A 52 7.43 -9.77 -8.12
CA ASP A 52 7.66 -11.18 -8.35
C ASP A 52 6.35 -11.96 -8.34
N ALA A 53 6.00 -12.55 -9.50
CA ALA A 53 4.74 -13.25 -9.70
C ALA A 53 4.63 -14.52 -8.84
N GLU A 54 5.73 -15.24 -8.63
CA GLU A 54 5.73 -16.45 -7.80
C GLU A 54 5.42 -16.12 -6.34
N THR A 55 6.00 -15.02 -5.83
CA THR A 55 5.71 -14.52 -4.49
C THR A 55 4.24 -14.07 -4.36
N ALA A 56 3.68 -13.40 -5.38
CA ALA A 56 2.28 -13.01 -5.38
C ALA A 56 1.34 -14.23 -5.32
N GLU A 57 1.62 -15.25 -6.13
CA GLU A 57 0.87 -16.50 -6.10
C GLU A 57 1.00 -17.23 -4.76
N GLU A 58 2.19 -17.28 -4.19
CA GLU A 58 2.42 -17.90 -2.88
C GLU A 58 1.59 -17.23 -1.80
N ILE A 59 1.57 -15.88 -1.76
CA ILE A 59 0.76 -15.12 -0.80
C ILE A 59 -0.72 -15.43 -0.98
N ASN A 60 -1.23 -15.46 -2.20
CA ASN A 60 -2.63 -15.80 -2.46
C ASN A 60 -3.00 -17.23 -2.00
N LYS A 61 -2.06 -18.17 -2.05
CA LYS A 61 -2.27 -19.56 -1.64
C LYS A 61 -2.14 -19.76 -0.13
N THR A 62 -1.17 -19.10 0.48
CA THR A 62 -0.78 -19.36 1.89
C THR A 62 -1.25 -18.31 2.86
N HIS A 63 -1.62 -17.13 2.37
CA HIS A 63 -1.87 -15.92 3.15
C HIS A 63 -0.70 -15.54 4.08
N ILE A 64 0.54 -15.80 3.62
CA ILE A 64 1.76 -15.48 4.36
C ILE A 64 2.77 -14.86 3.39
N ASN A 65 3.33 -13.70 3.75
CA ASN A 65 4.49 -13.17 3.08
C ASN A 65 5.75 -13.70 3.76
N LYS A 66 6.20 -14.90 3.36
CA LYS A 66 7.31 -15.63 4.01
C LYS A 66 8.61 -14.84 4.05
N ARG A 67 8.83 -13.96 3.08
CA ARG A 67 10.07 -13.18 2.98
C ARG A 67 10.13 -12.02 3.97
N TYR A 68 9.00 -11.35 4.19
CA TYR A 68 8.97 -10.07 4.90
C TYR A 68 8.16 -10.07 6.20
N LEU A 69 7.16 -10.95 6.31
CA LEU A 69 6.31 -11.11 7.50
C LEU A 69 5.95 -12.60 7.70
N PRO A 70 6.94 -13.48 7.93
CA PRO A 70 6.73 -14.94 8.01
C PRO A 70 5.83 -15.38 9.16
N ASP A 71 5.78 -14.60 10.23
CA ASP A 71 5.08 -14.96 11.47
C ASP A 71 3.62 -14.47 11.50
N PHE A 72 3.16 -13.81 10.42
CA PHE A 72 1.83 -13.22 10.37
C PHE A 72 0.98 -13.82 9.25
N THR A 73 -0.22 -14.27 9.61
CA THR A 73 -1.23 -14.64 8.62
C THR A 73 -1.97 -13.40 8.13
N LEU A 74 -2.01 -13.21 6.82
CA LEU A 74 -2.69 -12.09 6.19
C LEU A 74 -4.18 -12.39 6.04
N GLU A 75 -4.99 -11.33 5.96
CA GLU A 75 -6.42 -11.45 5.70
C GLU A 75 -6.70 -12.18 4.38
N SER A 76 -7.64 -13.12 4.42
CA SER A 76 -8.00 -13.95 3.25
C SER A 76 -8.61 -13.14 2.10
N SER A 77 -9.11 -11.95 2.38
CA SER A 77 -9.64 -11.01 1.39
C SER A 77 -8.56 -10.21 0.67
N LEU A 78 -7.32 -10.16 1.20
CA LEU A 78 -6.20 -9.49 0.57
C LEU A 78 -5.74 -10.29 -0.67
N ARG A 79 -5.67 -9.60 -1.82
CA ARG A 79 -5.23 -10.19 -3.09
C ARG A 79 -3.86 -9.65 -3.49
N ALA A 80 -2.91 -10.54 -3.75
CA ALA A 80 -1.61 -10.18 -4.29
C ALA A 80 -1.62 -10.30 -5.82
N VAL A 81 -1.06 -9.30 -6.51
CA VAL A 81 -0.96 -9.25 -7.97
C VAL A 81 0.45 -8.81 -8.38
N SER A 82 0.91 -9.24 -9.56
CA SER A 82 2.23 -8.85 -10.10
C SER A 82 2.15 -7.90 -11.29
N ASP A 83 0.97 -7.70 -11.84
CA ASP A 83 0.70 -6.76 -12.92
C ASP A 83 0.35 -5.38 -12.36
N LEU A 84 1.04 -4.32 -12.84
CA LEU A 84 0.85 -2.95 -12.36
C LEU A 84 -0.47 -2.34 -12.85
N GLU A 85 -0.88 -2.61 -14.08
CA GLU A 85 -2.14 -2.12 -14.61
C GLU A 85 -3.30 -2.68 -13.80
N GLN A 86 -3.32 -4.01 -13.60
CA GLN A 86 -4.32 -4.67 -12.76
C GLN A 86 -4.35 -4.10 -11.34
N ALA A 87 -3.17 -3.77 -10.80
CA ALA A 87 -3.06 -3.26 -9.44
C ALA A 87 -3.69 -1.88 -9.26
N VAL A 88 -3.61 -0.99 -10.27
CA VAL A 88 -3.98 0.42 -10.11
C VAL A 88 -5.32 0.79 -10.78
N CYS A 89 -5.80 0.00 -11.75
CA CYS A 89 -7.09 0.24 -12.36
C CYS A 89 -8.23 0.06 -11.35
N ASP A 90 -9.25 0.92 -11.45
CA ASP A 90 -10.45 0.87 -10.60
C ASP A 90 -10.16 0.88 -9.09
N ARG A 91 -9.16 1.63 -8.66
CA ARG A 91 -8.85 1.89 -7.25
C ARG A 91 -9.26 3.30 -6.85
N ASP A 92 -9.50 3.49 -5.56
CA ASP A 92 -9.81 4.80 -5.00
C ASP A 92 -8.54 5.41 -4.41
N ILE A 93 -7.68 4.58 -3.80
CA ILE A 93 -6.43 5.01 -3.17
C ILE A 93 -5.29 4.05 -3.54
N ILE A 94 -4.15 4.62 -3.88
CA ILE A 94 -2.90 3.90 -4.15
C ILE A 94 -1.86 4.29 -3.10
N LEU A 95 -1.47 3.35 -2.26
CA LEU A 95 -0.42 3.51 -1.27
C LEU A 95 0.91 3.01 -1.85
N VAL A 96 1.92 3.85 -1.93
CA VAL A 96 3.21 3.52 -2.54
C VAL A 96 4.26 3.24 -1.47
N ALA A 97 4.61 1.96 -1.27
CA ALA A 97 5.51 1.45 -0.23
C ALA A 97 6.73 0.72 -0.83
N ILE A 98 7.40 1.33 -1.78
CA ILE A 98 8.56 0.76 -2.48
C ILE A 98 9.84 1.54 -2.11
N PRO A 99 11.05 1.01 -2.41
CA PRO A 99 12.28 1.75 -2.20
C PRO A 99 12.34 3.06 -3.02
N SER A 100 12.89 4.14 -2.43
CA SER A 100 12.95 5.47 -3.05
C SER A 100 13.62 5.49 -4.43
N HIS A 101 14.63 4.63 -4.64
CA HIS A 101 15.32 4.54 -5.94
C HIS A 101 14.45 3.98 -7.08
N SER A 102 13.36 3.29 -6.78
CA SER A 102 12.41 2.75 -7.76
C SER A 102 11.13 3.57 -7.86
N PHE A 103 10.96 4.58 -7.01
CA PHE A 103 9.70 5.29 -6.83
C PHE A 103 9.24 5.99 -8.12
N ARG A 104 10.10 6.80 -8.71
CA ARG A 104 9.81 7.53 -9.96
C ARG A 104 9.49 6.60 -11.11
N ASP A 105 10.30 5.55 -11.28
CA ASP A 105 10.12 4.61 -12.41
C ASP A 105 8.78 3.85 -12.31
N VAL A 106 8.34 3.51 -11.10
CA VAL A 106 7.04 2.88 -10.90
C VAL A 106 5.91 3.88 -11.15
N LEU A 107 6.04 5.15 -10.70
CA LEU A 107 5.03 6.18 -10.98
C LEU A 107 4.87 6.41 -12.48
N LYS A 108 5.97 6.47 -13.23
CA LYS A 108 5.92 6.57 -14.71
C LYS A 108 5.18 5.40 -15.36
N GLN A 109 5.38 4.18 -14.85
CA GLN A 109 4.73 3.00 -15.38
C GLN A 109 3.22 3.00 -15.12
N ILE A 110 2.78 3.50 -13.96
CA ILE A 110 1.35 3.56 -13.63
C ILE A 110 0.64 4.79 -14.20
N ALA A 111 1.37 5.86 -14.55
CA ALA A 111 0.80 7.13 -15.01
C ALA A 111 -0.28 6.97 -16.12
N PRO A 112 -0.12 6.09 -17.13
CA PRO A 112 -1.14 5.91 -18.15
C PRO A 112 -2.48 5.35 -17.66
N TYR A 113 -2.49 4.72 -16.49
CA TYR A 113 -3.65 4.06 -15.90
C TYR A 113 -4.29 4.86 -14.75
N ILE A 114 -3.65 5.97 -14.36
CA ILE A 114 -4.14 6.83 -13.27
C ILE A 114 -5.08 7.89 -13.84
N THR A 115 -6.26 8.01 -13.27
CA THR A 115 -7.28 8.98 -13.69
C THR A 115 -7.69 9.92 -12.56
N ALA A 116 -8.13 9.38 -11.42
CA ALA A 116 -8.64 10.15 -10.29
C ALA A 116 -8.26 9.57 -8.92
N GLN A 117 -7.45 8.52 -8.92
CA GLN A 117 -7.03 7.85 -7.69
C GLN A 117 -6.16 8.78 -6.83
N ALA A 118 -6.38 8.78 -5.52
CA ALA A 118 -5.47 9.44 -4.61
C ALA A 118 -4.19 8.61 -4.45
N VAL A 119 -3.01 9.25 -4.58
CA VAL A 119 -1.71 8.58 -4.44
C VAL A 119 -1.03 9.02 -3.15
N VAL A 120 -0.75 8.06 -2.26
CA VAL A 120 -0.13 8.34 -0.96
C VAL A 120 1.22 7.65 -0.85
N SER A 121 2.27 8.43 -0.66
CA SER A 121 3.61 7.86 -0.42
C SER A 121 3.75 7.37 1.02
N LEU A 122 4.14 6.11 1.15
CA LEU A 122 4.62 5.49 2.38
C LEU A 122 6.16 5.31 2.36
N THR A 123 6.77 5.72 1.25
CA THR A 123 8.21 5.55 1.00
C THR A 123 9.02 6.56 1.80
N LYS A 124 10.02 6.07 2.52
CA LYS A 124 10.95 6.89 3.30
C LYS A 124 12.13 7.34 2.43
N GLY A 125 12.64 8.53 2.73
CA GLY A 125 13.83 9.08 2.10
C GLY A 125 13.53 10.04 0.94
N VAL A 126 14.57 10.28 0.14
CA VAL A 126 14.56 11.17 -1.02
C VAL A 126 15.14 10.44 -2.24
N GLU A 127 14.89 10.96 -3.42
CA GLU A 127 15.51 10.47 -4.66
C GLU A 127 17.01 10.81 -4.65
N ALA A 128 17.88 9.80 -4.83
CA ALA A 128 19.33 9.98 -4.66
C ALA A 128 19.98 10.96 -5.65
N LYS A 129 19.43 11.10 -6.87
CA LYS A 129 20.03 11.95 -7.92
C LYS A 129 19.59 13.41 -7.83
N THR A 130 18.34 13.65 -7.50
CA THR A 130 17.71 14.98 -7.53
C THR A 130 17.50 15.56 -6.15
N PHE A 131 17.58 14.73 -5.09
CA PHE A 131 17.21 15.04 -3.72
C PHE A 131 15.74 15.42 -3.56
N SER A 132 14.90 15.14 -4.55
CA SER A 132 13.46 15.38 -4.51
C SER A 132 12.78 14.53 -3.44
N PHE A 133 11.81 15.11 -2.73
CA PHE A 133 10.93 14.35 -1.86
C PHE A 133 9.96 13.49 -2.69
N MET A 134 9.45 12.43 -2.10
CA MET A 134 8.49 11.56 -2.77
C MET A 134 7.21 12.32 -3.20
N SER A 135 6.79 13.31 -2.43
CA SER A 135 5.70 14.23 -2.79
C SER A 135 5.96 15.04 -4.06
N ASP A 136 7.21 15.49 -4.23
CA ASP A 136 7.59 16.25 -5.43
C ASP A 136 7.57 15.35 -6.66
N ILE A 137 8.06 14.11 -6.51
CA ILE A 137 8.03 13.12 -7.59
C ILE A 137 6.58 12.77 -7.98
N ILE A 138 5.66 12.62 -7.01
CA ILE A 138 4.24 12.41 -7.34
C ILE A 138 3.70 13.58 -8.14
N ARG A 139 3.97 14.81 -7.73
CA ARG A 139 3.50 16.01 -8.43
C ARG A 139 4.08 16.16 -9.84
N GLU A 140 5.33 15.73 -10.04
CA GLU A 140 5.99 15.76 -11.34
C GLU A 140 5.45 14.71 -12.30
N GLU A 141 5.25 13.46 -11.82
CA GLU A 141 4.87 12.33 -12.69
C GLU A 141 3.34 12.16 -12.80
N LEU A 142 2.58 12.65 -11.83
CA LEU A 142 1.12 12.55 -11.73
C LEU A 142 0.50 13.91 -11.32
N PRO A 143 0.61 14.96 -12.14
CA PRO A 143 0.30 16.34 -11.74
C PRO A 143 -1.17 16.59 -11.37
N GLU A 144 -2.11 15.79 -11.91
CA GLU A 144 -3.55 16.02 -11.76
C GLU A 144 -4.20 15.20 -10.63
N VAL A 145 -3.41 14.43 -9.87
CA VAL A 145 -4.00 13.54 -8.86
C VAL A 145 -3.92 14.13 -7.44
N PRO A 146 -4.90 13.87 -6.60
CA PRO A 146 -4.76 14.11 -5.16
C PRO A 146 -3.61 13.26 -4.61
N TYR A 147 -2.73 13.87 -3.82
CA TYR A 147 -1.63 13.12 -3.23
C TYR A 147 -1.41 13.46 -1.76
N GLY A 148 -0.72 12.53 -1.07
CA GLY A 148 -0.35 12.68 0.33
C GLY A 148 0.91 11.91 0.68
N VAL A 149 1.36 12.09 1.92
CA VAL A 149 2.49 11.34 2.48
C VAL A 149 2.11 10.85 3.88
N LEU A 150 2.31 9.56 4.12
CA LEU A 150 2.23 8.97 5.45
C LEU A 150 3.66 8.70 5.92
N SER A 151 4.10 9.44 6.93
CA SER A 151 5.45 9.34 7.48
C SER A 151 5.41 9.26 9.01
N GLY A 152 6.40 8.60 9.59
CA GLY A 152 6.53 8.45 11.04
C GLY A 152 7.42 7.26 11.41
N PRO A 153 7.58 6.97 12.72
CA PRO A 153 8.28 5.80 13.23
C PRO A 153 7.41 4.54 13.10
N ASN A 154 7.05 4.18 11.87
CA ASN A 154 6.15 3.07 11.59
C ASN A 154 6.93 1.75 11.59
N LEU A 155 6.63 0.87 12.52
CA LEU A 155 7.21 -0.46 12.64
C LEU A 155 6.16 -1.50 12.20
N ALA A 156 6.44 -2.21 11.10
CA ALA A 156 5.51 -3.16 10.47
C ALA A 156 5.01 -4.28 11.40
N LYS A 157 5.76 -4.61 12.45
CA LYS A 157 5.37 -5.63 13.43
C LYS A 157 4.47 -5.10 14.56
N GLU A 158 4.28 -3.80 14.62
CA GLU A 158 3.48 -3.13 15.66
C GLU A 158 2.13 -2.64 15.12
N ILE A 159 1.93 -2.75 13.82
CA ILE A 159 0.70 -2.44 13.09
C ILE A 159 -0.09 -3.73 12.83
#